data_351e6a69af942b5c2202d77558d7ad3b
#
_entry.id   351e6a69af942b5c2202d77558d7ad3b
#
_cell.length_a   1.000
_cell.length_b   1.000
_cell.length_c   1.000
_cell.angle_alpha   90.00
_cell.angle_beta   90.00
_cell.angle_gamma   90.00
#
_symmetry.space_group_name_H-M   'P 1'
#
loop_
_entity.id
_entity.type
_entity.pdbx_description
1 polymer ?
#
loop_
_entity_poly.entity_id
_entity_poly.type
_entity_poly.pdbx_seq_one_letter_code
_entity_poly.pdbx_strand_id
1 'polypeptide(L)'
;DRSSIESFCKQNIPVVVLNNLIQMEHLPCIAVDNYHGAKCAAEHLIQKGHRRIALLEGRFSPQIYHDRHNGYMDAIVSAGLTVDPLLIRDVDANELCAETCAREMLSCPERPTALLCTNDTIAVGAMKAAMRMGLRIPEDVAVIGFDDSYVSRVIEPELTTVRIDSLQMGKLAVEMLFRLIDGEELSEWYIEMPTELIVRGTT
;
A
#
# COMPACT_ATOMS: atom_id res chain seq x y z
N ASP A 1 -4.77 -11.53 -15.48
CA ASP A 1 -3.57 -11.24 -16.27
C ASP A 1 -3.93 -10.58 -17.61
N ARG A 2 -2.96 -10.05 -18.34
CA ARG A 2 -3.18 -9.32 -19.60
C ARG A 2 -3.85 -10.20 -20.67
N SER A 3 -3.49 -11.47 -20.76
CA SER A 3 -4.02 -12.38 -21.77
C SER A 3 -5.52 -12.64 -21.59
N SER A 4 -5.98 -12.73 -20.34
CA SER A 4 -7.42 -12.87 -20.05
C SER A 4 -8.19 -11.64 -20.46
N ILE A 5 -7.66 -10.42 -20.19
CA ILE A 5 -8.30 -9.17 -20.59
C ILE A 5 -8.36 -9.05 -22.10
N GLU A 6 -7.26 -9.34 -22.80
CA GLU A 6 -7.24 -9.37 -24.27
C GLU A 6 -8.27 -10.33 -24.86
N SER A 7 -8.49 -11.49 -24.21
CA SER A 7 -9.51 -12.45 -24.61
C SER A 7 -10.93 -11.89 -24.45
N PHE A 8 -11.22 -11.20 -23.35
CA PHE A 8 -12.53 -10.54 -23.16
C PHE A 8 -12.75 -9.42 -24.17
N CYS A 9 -11.75 -8.56 -24.39
CA CYS A 9 -11.85 -7.49 -25.38
C CYS A 9 -12.09 -8.02 -26.79
N LYS A 10 -11.44 -9.13 -27.19
CA LYS A 10 -11.66 -9.78 -28.50
C LYS A 10 -13.09 -10.34 -28.67
N GLN A 11 -13.77 -10.63 -27.56
CA GLN A 11 -15.15 -11.09 -27.56
C GLN A 11 -16.15 -9.95 -27.38
N ASN A 12 -15.71 -8.69 -27.43
CA ASN A 12 -16.50 -7.50 -27.16
C ASN A 12 -17.18 -7.51 -25.77
N ILE A 13 -16.56 -8.15 -24.79
CA ILE A 13 -17.01 -8.11 -23.41
C ILE A 13 -16.44 -6.85 -22.76
N PRO A 14 -17.28 -5.93 -22.25
CA PRO A 14 -16.81 -4.73 -21.55
C PRO A 14 -16.01 -5.07 -20.32
N VAL A 15 -14.85 -4.40 -20.14
CA VAL A 15 -13.95 -4.60 -19.02
C VAL A 15 -13.54 -3.25 -18.45
N VAL A 16 -13.51 -3.12 -17.12
CA VAL A 16 -12.91 -2.00 -16.40
C VAL A 16 -11.85 -2.55 -15.46
N VAL A 17 -10.65 -2.00 -15.49
CA VAL A 17 -9.53 -2.44 -14.65
C VAL A 17 -9.44 -1.58 -13.39
N LEU A 18 -9.27 -2.23 -12.24
CA LEU A 18 -9.14 -1.55 -10.95
C LEU A 18 -7.74 -1.76 -10.36
N ASN A 19 -7.15 -0.67 -9.90
CA ASN A 19 -5.88 -0.62 -9.18
C ASN A 19 -4.76 -1.47 -9.80
N ASN A 20 -4.73 -1.51 -11.13
CA ASN A 20 -3.70 -2.21 -11.89
C ASN A 20 -3.52 -1.55 -13.25
N LEU A 21 -2.33 -1.02 -13.51
CA LEU A 21 -2.02 -0.40 -14.79
C LEU A 21 -1.70 -1.48 -15.83
N ILE A 22 -2.69 -1.77 -16.67
CA ILE A 22 -2.49 -2.56 -17.87
C ILE A 22 -2.55 -1.59 -19.06
N GLN A 23 -1.39 -1.30 -19.64
CA GLN A 23 -1.30 -0.43 -20.81
C GLN A 23 -1.91 -1.13 -22.01
N MET A 24 -3.18 -0.85 -22.26
CA MET A 24 -3.93 -1.24 -23.45
C MET A 24 -4.74 -0.04 -23.93
N GLU A 25 -4.72 0.19 -25.22
CA GLU A 25 -5.53 1.25 -25.85
C GLU A 25 -7.02 0.98 -25.63
N HIS A 26 -7.78 2.00 -25.24
CA HIS A 26 -9.22 1.88 -24.96
C HIS A 26 -9.62 0.88 -23.85
N LEU A 27 -8.75 0.64 -22.89
CA LEU A 27 -9.07 -0.14 -21.70
C LEU A 27 -9.28 0.80 -20.50
N PRO A 28 -10.53 0.96 -19.99
CA PRO A 28 -10.78 1.82 -18.84
C PRO A 28 -10.07 1.32 -17.61
N CYS A 29 -9.42 2.23 -16.90
CA CYS A 29 -8.67 1.93 -15.70
C CYS A 29 -8.97 2.97 -14.60
N ILE A 30 -9.26 2.49 -13.40
CA ILE A 30 -9.30 3.30 -12.19
C ILE A 30 -8.11 2.89 -11.33
N ALA A 31 -7.11 3.75 -11.25
CA ALA A 31 -5.89 3.56 -10.47
C ALA A 31 -5.98 4.28 -9.13
N VAL A 32 -5.00 4.03 -8.27
CA VAL A 32 -4.80 4.69 -6.99
C VAL A 32 -3.44 5.38 -7.02
N ASP A 33 -3.34 6.58 -6.47
CA ASP A 33 -2.07 7.27 -6.27
C ASP A 33 -1.27 6.59 -5.14
N ASN A 34 -0.70 5.43 -5.50
CA ASN A 34 0.10 4.60 -4.61
C ASN A 34 1.41 5.29 -4.21
N TYR A 35 2.00 6.05 -5.13
CA TYR A 35 3.23 6.79 -4.88
C TYR A 35 3.05 7.84 -3.80
N HIS A 36 2.06 8.72 -3.97
CA HIS A 36 1.80 9.79 -3.01
C HIS A 36 1.39 9.24 -1.64
N GLY A 37 0.56 8.20 -1.61
CA GLY A 37 0.18 7.54 -0.35
C GLY A 37 1.37 7.01 0.44
N ALA A 38 2.28 6.30 -0.21
CA ALA A 38 3.49 5.78 0.43
C ALA A 38 4.45 6.90 0.86
N LYS A 39 4.58 7.94 0.03
CA LYS A 39 5.39 9.11 0.36
C LYS A 39 4.87 9.84 1.59
N CYS A 40 3.58 10.13 1.66
CA CYS A 40 2.95 10.77 2.82
C CYS A 40 3.11 9.93 4.10
N ALA A 41 2.98 8.60 4.01
CA ALA A 41 3.18 7.70 5.13
C ALA A 41 4.63 7.74 5.66
N ALA A 42 5.62 7.71 4.77
CA ALA A 42 7.02 7.83 5.15
C ALA A 42 7.36 9.21 5.72
N GLU A 43 6.87 10.28 5.10
CA GLU A 43 7.05 11.66 5.58
C GLU A 43 6.45 11.86 6.98
N HIS A 44 5.28 11.26 7.27
CA HIS A 44 4.69 11.27 8.60
C HIS A 44 5.61 10.65 9.65
N LEU A 45 6.20 9.48 9.37
CA LEU A 45 7.16 8.85 10.29
C LEU A 45 8.40 9.73 10.49
N ILE A 46 8.90 10.37 9.43
CA ILE A 46 10.03 11.28 9.50
C ILE A 46 9.70 12.52 10.36
N GLN A 47 8.51 13.08 10.21
CA GLN A 47 8.01 14.21 11.01
C GLN A 47 7.86 13.84 12.49
N LYS A 48 7.51 12.58 12.80
CA LYS A 48 7.48 12.02 14.17
C LYS A 48 8.87 11.79 14.77
N GLY A 49 9.92 12.03 14.00
CA GLY A 49 11.31 11.93 14.47
C GLY A 49 12.01 10.61 14.15
N HIS A 50 11.35 9.68 13.47
CA HIS A 50 11.99 8.43 13.05
C HIS A 50 13.05 8.69 11.97
N ARG A 51 14.19 7.99 12.09
CA ARG A 51 15.33 8.11 11.14
C ARG A 51 15.74 6.75 10.56
N ARG A 52 15.45 5.67 11.29
CA ARG A 52 15.60 4.29 10.80
C ARG A 52 14.20 3.70 10.61
N ILE A 53 13.70 3.82 9.39
CA ILE A 53 12.37 3.39 8.98
C ILE A 53 12.56 2.20 8.06
N ALA A 54 11.95 1.06 8.39
CA ALA A 54 11.97 -0.09 7.51
C ALA A 54 10.74 -0.12 6.60
N LEU A 55 10.92 -0.67 5.39
CA LEU A 55 9.87 -0.92 4.42
C LEU A 55 9.68 -2.43 4.26
N LEU A 56 8.47 -2.92 4.56
CA LEU A 56 8.05 -4.28 4.30
C LEU A 56 7.12 -4.29 3.07
N GLU A 57 7.59 -4.87 1.98
CA GLU A 57 6.96 -4.79 0.67
C GLU A 57 6.28 -6.10 0.28
N GLY A 58 4.96 -6.05 0.13
CA GLY A 58 4.21 -7.16 -0.45
C GLY A 58 4.33 -7.18 -1.98
N ARG A 59 4.55 -8.36 -2.55
CA ARG A 59 4.57 -8.54 -4.00
C ARG A 59 3.16 -8.55 -4.55
N PHE A 60 2.71 -7.39 -5.02
CA PHE A 60 1.42 -7.21 -5.71
C PHE A 60 1.62 -7.14 -7.22
N SER A 61 0.89 -6.24 -7.89
CA SER A 61 1.22 -5.91 -9.28
C SER A 61 2.55 -5.15 -9.32
N PRO A 62 3.37 -5.33 -10.38
CA PRO A 62 4.65 -4.64 -10.49
C PRO A 62 4.54 -3.11 -10.35
N GLN A 63 3.48 -2.49 -10.89
CA GLN A 63 3.29 -1.05 -10.82
C GLN A 63 3.01 -0.58 -9.39
N ILE A 64 2.07 -1.22 -8.68
CA ILE A 64 1.75 -0.88 -7.28
C ILE A 64 3.00 -1.01 -6.40
N TYR A 65 3.77 -2.09 -6.60
CA TYR A 65 5.04 -2.30 -5.91
C TYR A 65 6.01 -1.13 -6.14
N HIS A 66 6.26 -0.78 -7.41
CA HIS A 66 7.18 0.29 -7.76
C HIS A 66 6.72 1.65 -7.25
N ASP A 67 5.44 1.96 -7.32
CA ASP A 67 4.90 3.25 -6.89
C ASP A 67 5.06 3.42 -5.38
N ARG A 68 4.67 2.42 -4.58
CA ARG A 68 4.83 2.46 -3.11
C ARG A 68 6.30 2.49 -2.70
N HIS A 69 7.15 1.70 -3.36
CA HIS A 69 8.60 1.73 -3.16
C HIS A 69 9.19 3.12 -3.43
N ASN A 70 8.91 3.67 -4.60
CA ASN A 70 9.45 4.97 -5.01
C ASN A 70 8.95 6.10 -4.10
N GLY A 71 7.68 6.07 -3.66
CA GLY A 71 7.15 7.04 -2.70
C GLY A 71 7.93 7.02 -1.37
N TYR A 72 8.18 5.83 -0.82
CA TYR A 72 9.02 5.68 0.37
C TYR A 72 10.46 6.19 0.13
N MET A 73 11.09 5.76 -0.97
CA MET A 73 12.47 6.15 -1.30
C MET A 73 12.63 7.66 -1.41
N ASP A 74 11.71 8.31 -2.11
CA ASP A 74 11.74 9.76 -2.30
C ASP A 74 11.55 10.52 -0.99
N ALA A 75 10.70 10.04 -0.08
CA ALA A 75 10.55 10.64 1.25
C ALA A 75 11.85 10.55 2.05
N ILE A 76 12.50 9.36 2.08
CA ILE A 76 13.78 9.13 2.78
C ILE A 76 14.88 10.06 2.23
N VAL A 77 15.05 10.08 0.90
CA VAL A 77 16.08 10.89 0.24
C VAL A 77 15.82 12.39 0.41
N SER A 78 14.56 12.83 0.25
CA SER A 78 14.18 14.25 0.41
C SER A 78 14.39 14.76 1.83
N ALA A 79 14.32 13.89 2.83
CA ALA A 79 14.62 14.22 4.23
C ALA A 79 16.14 14.20 4.55
N GLY A 80 17.00 13.92 3.58
CA GLY A 80 18.44 13.79 3.77
C GLY A 80 18.84 12.55 4.58
N LEU A 81 17.96 11.53 4.65
CA LEU A 81 18.27 10.27 5.31
C LEU A 81 18.97 9.31 4.34
N THR A 82 19.82 8.45 4.90
CA THR A 82 20.48 7.41 4.11
C THR A 82 19.54 6.23 3.89
N VAL A 83 19.40 5.82 2.64
CA VAL A 83 18.71 4.57 2.31
C VAL A 83 19.59 3.40 2.74
N ASP A 84 19.08 2.57 3.67
CA ASP A 84 19.75 1.34 4.09
C ASP A 84 19.02 0.15 3.43
N PRO A 85 19.65 -0.54 2.45
CA PRO A 85 19.01 -1.67 1.78
C PRO A 85 18.62 -2.82 2.74
N LEU A 86 19.22 -2.88 3.92
CA LEU A 86 18.87 -3.88 4.93
C LEU A 86 17.50 -3.60 5.59
N LEU A 87 17.00 -2.37 5.47
CA LEU A 87 15.70 -1.96 5.96
C LEU A 87 14.56 -2.16 4.95
N ILE A 88 14.86 -2.61 3.73
CA ILE A 88 13.87 -2.90 2.70
C ILE A 88 13.78 -4.41 2.53
N ARG A 89 12.59 -4.98 2.73
CA ARG A 89 12.36 -6.41 2.67
C ARG A 89 11.11 -6.75 1.87
N ASP A 90 11.31 -7.58 0.86
CA ASP A 90 10.20 -8.27 0.18
C ASP A 90 9.61 -9.34 1.11
N VAL A 91 8.30 -9.35 1.24
CA VAL A 91 7.56 -10.35 1.99
C VAL A 91 6.39 -10.87 1.16
N ASP A 92 6.02 -12.13 1.36
CA ASP A 92 4.73 -12.58 0.86
C ASP A 92 3.62 -11.83 1.59
N ALA A 93 2.57 -11.43 0.86
CA ALA A 93 1.47 -10.62 1.38
C ALA A 93 0.57 -11.44 2.33
N ASN A 94 1.16 -12.06 3.34
CA ASN A 94 0.47 -12.77 4.40
C ASN A 94 1.08 -12.42 5.78
N GLU A 95 0.26 -12.54 6.79
CA GLU A 95 0.60 -12.15 8.16
C GLU A 95 1.81 -12.91 8.72
N LEU A 96 1.91 -14.23 8.48
CA LEU A 96 2.96 -15.06 9.07
C LEU A 96 4.35 -14.73 8.50
N CYS A 97 4.45 -14.53 7.19
CA CYS A 97 5.69 -14.12 6.54
C CYS A 97 6.11 -12.72 7.02
N ALA A 98 5.15 -11.80 7.13
CA ALA A 98 5.39 -10.45 7.64
C ALA A 98 5.85 -10.47 9.10
N GLU A 99 5.22 -11.27 9.97
CA GLU A 99 5.63 -11.44 11.37
C GLU A 99 7.08 -11.96 11.47
N THR A 100 7.42 -12.97 10.66
CA THR A 100 8.76 -13.55 10.67
C THR A 100 9.81 -12.52 10.24
N CYS A 101 9.57 -11.81 9.14
CA CYS A 101 10.45 -10.78 8.62
C CYS A 101 10.62 -9.61 9.60
N ALA A 102 9.51 -9.10 10.14
CA ALA A 102 9.55 -8.00 11.11
C ALA A 102 10.31 -8.39 12.38
N ARG A 103 10.12 -9.62 12.88
CA ARG A 103 10.87 -10.12 14.05
C ARG A 103 12.39 -10.15 13.78
N GLU A 104 12.82 -10.59 12.60
CA GLU A 104 14.24 -10.57 12.22
C GLU A 104 14.79 -9.14 12.23
N MET A 105 14.08 -8.21 11.60
CA MET A 105 14.50 -6.80 11.54
C MET A 105 14.54 -6.15 12.93
N LEU A 106 13.55 -6.42 13.77
CA LEU A 106 13.46 -5.86 15.12
C LEU A 106 14.46 -6.51 16.11
N SER A 107 15.03 -7.67 15.78
CA SER A 107 16.06 -8.34 16.59
C SER A 107 17.48 -7.81 16.32
N CYS A 108 17.68 -6.99 15.31
CA CYS A 108 18.99 -6.43 14.99
C CYS A 108 19.44 -5.42 16.07
N PRO A 109 20.77 -5.30 16.36
CA PRO A 109 21.28 -4.32 17.31
C PRO A 109 20.88 -2.88 16.96
N GLU A 110 20.92 -2.54 15.67
CA GLU A 110 20.44 -1.26 15.11
C GLU A 110 19.08 -1.44 14.47
N ARG A 111 18.08 -1.83 15.26
CA ARG A 111 16.73 -2.08 14.78
C ARG A 111 16.06 -0.81 14.22
N PRO A 112 15.13 -0.94 13.26
CA PRO A 112 14.28 0.19 12.88
C PRO A 112 13.40 0.63 14.06
N THR A 113 13.09 1.92 14.09
CA THR A 113 12.15 2.51 15.06
C THR A 113 10.76 2.69 14.49
N ALA A 114 10.59 2.46 13.18
CA ALA A 114 9.31 2.47 12.51
C ALA A 114 9.30 1.47 11.36
N LEU A 115 8.14 0.90 11.08
CA LEU A 115 7.88 -0.04 10.00
C LEU A 115 6.78 0.55 9.11
N LEU A 116 7.09 0.81 7.84
CA LEU A 116 6.11 1.09 6.80
C LEU A 116 5.81 -0.21 6.05
N CYS A 117 4.56 -0.63 6.10
CA CYS A 117 4.10 -1.86 5.48
C CYS A 117 3.22 -1.53 4.29
N THR A 118 3.45 -2.19 3.16
CA THR A 118 2.75 -1.86 1.92
C THR A 118 1.31 -2.38 1.85
N ASN A 119 0.81 -3.04 2.89
CA ASN A 119 -0.63 -3.25 3.16
C ASN A 119 -0.89 -3.53 4.65
N ASP A 120 -2.17 -3.52 5.04
CA ASP A 120 -2.58 -3.74 6.43
C ASP A 120 -2.33 -5.16 6.91
N THR A 121 -2.39 -6.17 6.04
CA THR A 121 -2.10 -7.57 6.42
C THR A 121 -0.64 -7.74 6.84
N ILE A 122 0.28 -7.11 6.11
CA ILE A 122 1.72 -7.07 6.45
C ILE A 122 1.91 -6.29 7.75
N ALA A 123 1.21 -5.15 7.93
CA ALA A 123 1.29 -4.34 9.14
C ALA A 123 0.83 -5.12 10.38
N VAL A 124 -0.26 -5.89 10.28
CA VAL A 124 -0.72 -6.77 11.38
C VAL A 124 0.35 -7.80 11.75
N GLY A 125 1.00 -8.41 10.78
CA GLY A 125 2.11 -9.33 11.04
C GLY A 125 3.28 -8.63 11.75
N ALA A 126 3.63 -7.43 11.31
CA ALA A 126 4.67 -6.62 11.95
C ALA A 126 4.31 -6.22 13.38
N MET A 127 3.07 -5.81 13.65
CA MET A 127 2.57 -5.52 14.99
C MET A 127 2.64 -6.75 15.90
N LYS A 128 2.22 -7.93 15.41
CA LYS A 128 2.33 -9.19 16.18
C LYS A 128 3.77 -9.53 16.54
N ALA A 129 4.72 -9.33 15.60
CA ALA A 129 6.14 -9.52 15.90
C ALA A 129 6.59 -8.59 17.02
N ALA A 130 6.30 -7.30 16.96
CA ALA A 130 6.64 -6.32 17.97
C ALA A 130 6.05 -6.70 19.35
N MET A 131 4.76 -6.99 19.42
CA MET A 131 4.06 -7.37 20.64
C MET A 131 4.65 -8.64 21.28
N ARG A 132 4.95 -9.69 20.48
CA ARG A 132 5.56 -10.93 20.96
C ARG A 132 6.99 -10.75 21.46
N MET A 133 7.68 -9.72 20.99
CA MET A 133 9.00 -9.31 21.50
C MET A 133 8.92 -8.40 22.73
N GLY A 134 7.72 -8.06 23.19
CA GLY A 134 7.51 -7.16 24.33
C GLY A 134 7.76 -5.69 24.01
N LEU A 135 7.78 -5.31 22.71
CA LEU A 135 7.91 -3.93 22.26
C LEU A 135 6.55 -3.22 22.31
N ARG A 136 6.55 -2.00 22.78
CA ARG A 136 5.35 -1.15 22.81
C ARG A 136 5.18 -0.45 21.46
N ILE A 137 3.94 -0.38 21.01
CA ILE A 137 3.53 0.35 19.82
C ILE A 137 2.66 1.52 20.29
N PRO A 138 3.00 2.78 19.97
CA PRO A 138 4.10 3.22 19.08
C PRO A 138 5.44 3.51 19.77
N GLU A 139 5.57 3.44 21.11
CA GLU A 139 6.69 4.01 21.87
C GLU A 139 8.05 3.40 21.56
N ASP A 140 8.12 2.09 21.28
CA ASP A 140 9.36 1.39 20.96
C ASP A 140 9.50 1.14 19.45
N VAL A 141 8.38 1.04 18.73
CA VAL A 141 8.32 0.92 17.28
C VAL A 141 6.96 1.40 16.75
N ALA A 142 6.98 2.34 15.83
CA ALA A 142 5.78 2.78 15.10
C ALA A 142 5.49 1.86 13.91
N VAL A 143 4.21 1.70 13.54
CA VAL A 143 3.78 0.89 12.40
C VAL A 143 2.76 1.64 11.57
N ILE A 144 2.95 1.67 10.25
CA ILE A 144 1.97 2.17 9.29
C ILE A 144 1.62 1.05 8.29
N GLY A 145 0.33 0.92 7.98
CA GLY A 145 -0.20 0.04 6.95
C GLY A 145 -0.61 0.79 5.68
N PHE A 146 -1.31 0.08 4.81
CA PHE A 146 -1.90 0.61 3.58
C PHE A 146 -3.18 -0.16 3.30
N ASP A 147 -4.23 0.51 2.82
CA ASP A 147 -5.56 0.11 2.34
C ASP A 147 -6.73 0.60 3.23
N ASP A 148 -6.52 0.89 4.52
CA ASP A 148 -7.55 1.16 5.55
C ASP A 148 -8.63 0.06 5.58
N SER A 149 -8.17 -1.19 5.54
CA SER A 149 -9.02 -2.37 5.60
C SER A 149 -9.68 -2.53 6.99
N TYR A 150 -10.69 -3.40 7.10
CA TYR A 150 -11.42 -3.61 8.36
C TYR A 150 -10.49 -3.90 9.54
N VAL A 151 -9.40 -4.66 9.32
CA VAL A 151 -8.47 -5.04 10.39
C VAL A 151 -7.79 -3.83 11.04
N SER A 152 -7.57 -2.74 10.29
CA SER A 152 -6.91 -1.53 10.80
C SER A 152 -7.64 -0.85 11.96
N ARG A 153 -8.97 -1.08 12.07
CA ARG A 153 -9.87 -0.48 13.06
C ARG A 153 -10.20 -1.40 14.23
N VAL A 154 -9.89 -2.68 14.11
CA VAL A 154 -10.23 -3.67 15.15
C VAL A 154 -9.02 -4.22 15.90
N ILE A 155 -7.82 -3.98 15.37
CA ILE A 155 -6.59 -4.32 16.07
C ILE A 155 -6.27 -3.26 17.12
N GLU A 156 -5.63 -3.67 18.23
CA GLU A 156 -5.24 -2.77 19.30
C GLU A 156 -3.70 -2.76 19.45
N PRO A 157 -3.06 -1.55 19.41
CA PRO A 157 -3.64 -0.24 19.09
C PRO A 157 -4.15 -0.17 17.63
N GLU A 158 -5.16 0.70 17.37
CA GLU A 158 -5.69 0.89 16.01
C GLU A 158 -4.59 1.31 15.04
N LEU A 159 -4.57 0.69 13.86
CA LEU A 159 -3.49 0.87 12.87
C LEU A 159 -3.63 2.18 12.11
N THR A 160 -2.58 3.02 12.17
CA THR A 160 -2.35 4.11 11.21
C THR A 160 -2.12 3.51 9.84
N THR A 161 -2.84 3.98 8.81
CA THR A 161 -2.81 3.37 7.48
C THR A 161 -3.15 4.37 6.40
N VAL A 162 -2.72 4.11 5.18
CA VAL A 162 -3.12 4.90 4.00
C VAL A 162 -4.45 4.36 3.48
N ARG A 163 -5.47 5.22 3.45
CA ARG A 163 -6.80 4.86 2.94
C ARG A 163 -6.85 4.87 1.43
N ILE A 164 -7.46 3.82 0.88
CA ILE A 164 -7.98 3.75 -0.48
C ILE A 164 -9.52 3.75 -0.36
N ASP A 165 -10.21 4.69 -1.02
CA ASP A 165 -11.68 4.66 -1.08
C ASP A 165 -12.16 3.57 -2.05
N SER A 166 -12.09 2.33 -1.60
CA SER A 166 -12.51 1.16 -2.38
C SER A 166 -13.99 1.16 -2.73
N LEU A 167 -14.84 1.80 -1.90
CA LEU A 167 -16.26 1.94 -2.19
C LEU A 167 -16.49 2.88 -3.36
N GLN A 168 -15.84 4.04 -3.36
CA GLN A 168 -15.93 5.00 -4.47
C GLN A 168 -15.32 4.41 -5.74
N MET A 169 -14.19 3.70 -5.64
CA MET A 169 -13.59 2.97 -6.76
C MET A 169 -14.58 1.98 -7.38
N GLY A 170 -15.25 1.20 -6.56
CA GLY A 170 -16.27 0.24 -7.02
C GLY A 170 -17.44 0.92 -7.71
N LYS A 171 -17.95 2.05 -7.17
CA LYS A 171 -19.02 2.83 -7.79
C LYS A 171 -18.62 3.34 -9.17
N LEU A 172 -17.47 3.99 -9.28
CA LEU A 172 -16.95 4.50 -10.55
C LEU A 172 -16.77 3.37 -11.58
N ALA A 173 -16.26 2.22 -11.14
CA ALA A 173 -16.08 1.07 -12.03
C ALA A 173 -17.41 0.55 -12.59
N VAL A 174 -18.44 0.47 -11.75
CA VAL A 174 -19.77 0.03 -12.18
C VAL A 174 -20.40 1.06 -13.13
N GLU A 175 -20.28 2.36 -12.84
CA GLU A 175 -20.77 3.42 -13.73
C GLU A 175 -20.09 3.36 -15.11
N MET A 176 -18.75 3.23 -15.14
CA MET A 176 -18.00 3.09 -16.40
C MET A 176 -18.42 1.83 -17.15
N LEU A 177 -18.61 0.71 -16.44
CA LEU A 177 -19.00 -0.56 -17.04
C LEU A 177 -20.39 -0.48 -17.68
N PHE A 178 -21.38 0.12 -17.01
CA PHE A 178 -22.73 0.31 -17.58
C PHE A 178 -22.68 1.19 -18.83
N ARG A 179 -21.96 2.29 -18.82
CA ARG A 179 -21.80 3.15 -20.01
C ARG A 179 -21.23 2.38 -21.20
N LEU A 180 -20.23 1.53 -20.95
CA LEU A 180 -19.67 0.66 -22.01
C LEU A 180 -20.70 -0.36 -22.54
N ILE A 181 -21.52 -0.95 -21.66
CA ILE A 181 -22.58 -1.90 -22.04
C ILE A 181 -23.62 -1.20 -22.91
N ASP A 182 -23.97 0.05 -22.59
CA ASP A 182 -24.95 0.85 -23.32
C ASP A 182 -24.37 1.45 -24.61
N GLY A 183 -23.10 1.20 -24.91
CA GLY A 183 -22.40 1.69 -26.11
C GLY A 183 -22.08 3.19 -26.08
N GLU A 184 -22.04 3.79 -24.87
CA GLU A 184 -21.64 5.17 -24.69
C GLU A 184 -20.13 5.34 -24.77
N GLU A 185 -19.66 6.47 -25.30
CA GLU A 185 -18.26 6.85 -25.21
C GLU A 185 -17.91 7.32 -23.79
N LEU A 186 -16.78 6.83 -23.27
CA LEU A 186 -16.25 7.32 -22.01
C LEU A 186 -15.51 8.65 -22.24
N SER A 187 -15.79 9.64 -21.42
CA SER A 187 -15.06 10.92 -21.41
C SER A 187 -13.63 10.77 -20.88
N GLU A 188 -13.43 9.83 -19.97
CA GLU A 188 -12.15 9.53 -19.35
C GLU A 188 -11.94 8.02 -19.33
N TRP A 189 -10.78 7.59 -19.83
CA TRP A 189 -10.37 6.18 -19.84
C TRP A 189 -9.43 5.82 -18.67
N TYR A 190 -8.89 6.82 -18.00
CA TYR A 190 -8.02 6.67 -16.85
C TYR A 190 -8.44 7.65 -15.76
N ILE A 191 -8.73 7.12 -14.58
CA ILE A 191 -9.04 7.89 -13.39
C ILE A 191 -8.03 7.50 -12.32
N GLU A 192 -7.31 8.47 -11.75
CA GLU A 192 -6.45 8.26 -10.61
C GLU A 192 -7.12 8.78 -9.34
N MET A 193 -7.34 7.89 -8.38
CA MET A 193 -7.96 8.21 -7.11
C MET A 193 -6.90 8.62 -6.09
N PRO A 194 -7.12 9.72 -5.35
CA PRO A 194 -6.21 10.12 -4.28
C PRO A 194 -6.23 9.13 -3.12
N THR A 195 -5.17 9.17 -2.32
CA THR A 195 -5.04 8.46 -1.05
C THR A 195 -5.02 9.43 0.13
N GLU A 196 -5.34 8.95 1.32
CA GLU A 196 -5.35 9.72 2.55
C GLU A 196 -4.68 8.95 3.69
N LEU A 197 -3.74 9.59 4.41
CA LEU A 197 -3.17 8.99 5.60
C LEU A 197 -4.14 9.13 6.78
N ILE A 198 -4.57 8.02 7.34
CA ILE A 198 -5.44 7.96 8.53
C ILE A 198 -4.59 7.65 9.75
N VAL A 199 -4.29 8.67 10.52
CA VAL A 199 -3.49 8.55 11.75
C VAL A 199 -4.33 7.98 12.90
N ARG A 200 -3.81 6.94 13.55
CA ARG A 200 -4.42 6.25 14.70
C ARG A 200 -3.37 5.95 15.79
N GLY A 201 -3.56 4.87 16.53
CA GLY A 201 -2.77 4.53 17.71
C GLY A 201 -1.37 3.98 17.49
N THR A 202 -0.98 3.63 16.25
CA THR A 202 0.33 3.00 15.99
C THR A 202 1.43 3.98 15.59
N THR A 203 1.17 5.32 15.58
CA THR A 203 2.20 6.35 15.29
C THR A 203 2.07 7.60 16.14
#